data_5fce9cf7017d4d9172020efc20cddabe
#
_entry.id   5fce9cf7017d4d9172020efc20cddabe
#
_cell.length_a   1.000
_cell.length_b   1.000
_cell.length_c   1.000
_cell.angle_alpha   90.00
_cell.angle_beta   90.00
_cell.angle_gamma   90.00
#
_symmetry.space_group_name_H-M   'P 1'
#
loop_
_entity.id
_entity.type
_entity.pdbx_description
1 polymer ?
#
loop_
_entity_poly.entity_id
_entity_poly.type
_entity_poly.pdbx_seq_one_letter_code
_entity_poly.pdbx_strand_id
1 'polypeptide(L)'
;MGTVSLCSSILVFTLIFHSCLHYNAVGGTEREALEIIIGGGGGGYSPAPSPEYEDCPPPPEPLCPPPPPPPHPPPPPSPPPPSPPPPPSPPPPRHSPPPPSPPPPPSPPPPRHSPPPPSPPPPRHSPPPPSPPPPPPRHSPPPPRPKPLFVSKNIERDYKTIQRFKKLITGGNLGIVKQWEGNDVCNYPGFKCATVPDQKVTALAAADFNGYNFSGPKLQLTDFLDKLLDLCIYHANSNKFLGAVPLNISTSRIRYLFELDISNNKHSGGFPKSVLQATNLTFLDIRFNSFSGPVPAEVFNLDLDVLFINNNKFSQQLPQNLGNTPALYLTLANNKFSGPIPRSVGRARNLLEVLFLNNELEGCLPYEIGKLNKAVVFDVGGNKLTGPIPLSFACLEKMDSLNLAVNEFYGPVPEMVCDLPRLTNLSLSHNYFTQVGPQCMKLIKKKTLDVRMNCILGLPGQRSAAECAKFFSKHRTCPNERSLSYIPCRKGGFSRSSLTSDQQSMAPAAAPITYDALIPRKHKLRL
;
A
#
# COMPACT_ATOMS: atom_id res chain seq x y z
N MET A 1 22.16 -21.86 -26.92
CA MET A 1 22.36 -20.41 -26.80
C MET A 1 21.03 -19.82 -26.29
N GLY A 2 20.85 -19.66 -24.99
CA GLY A 2 19.55 -19.27 -24.40
C GLY A 2 19.53 -19.12 -22.89
N THR A 3 20.65 -18.83 -22.24
CA THR A 3 20.76 -18.79 -20.77
C THR A 3 21.33 -17.48 -20.19
N VAL A 4 21.45 -16.41 -20.99
CA VAL A 4 22.08 -15.15 -20.52
C VAL A 4 21.06 -14.05 -20.21
N SER A 5 19.78 -14.21 -20.58
CA SER A 5 18.79 -13.12 -20.45
C SER A 5 18.06 -13.05 -19.08
N LEU A 6 18.06 -14.11 -18.26
CA LEU A 6 17.34 -14.10 -16.96
C LEU A 6 18.15 -13.46 -15.81
N CYS A 7 19.48 -13.48 -15.89
CA CYS A 7 20.31 -12.90 -14.81
C CYS A 7 20.38 -11.37 -14.83
N SER A 8 20.23 -10.73 -15.99
CA SER A 8 20.34 -9.26 -16.08
C SER A 8 19.15 -8.52 -15.47
N SER A 9 17.94 -9.08 -15.51
CA SER A 9 16.74 -8.42 -14.97
C SER A 9 16.69 -8.47 -13.45
N ILE A 10 17.18 -9.55 -12.84
CA ILE A 10 17.28 -9.68 -11.37
C ILE A 10 18.34 -8.74 -10.80
N LEU A 11 19.45 -8.53 -11.53
CA LEU A 11 20.52 -7.62 -11.11
C LEU A 11 20.10 -6.14 -11.16
N VAL A 12 19.25 -5.75 -12.10
CA VAL A 12 18.78 -4.36 -12.21
C VAL A 12 17.79 -4.02 -11.08
N PHE A 13 16.94 -4.95 -10.66
CA PHE A 13 15.97 -4.71 -9.58
C PHE A 13 16.64 -4.69 -8.21
N THR A 14 17.58 -5.59 -7.95
CA THR A 14 18.44 -5.54 -6.75
C THR A 14 19.32 -4.30 -6.74
N LEU A 15 19.81 -3.80 -7.87
CA LEU A 15 20.57 -2.56 -7.96
C LEU A 15 19.72 -1.31 -7.75
N ILE A 16 18.46 -1.28 -8.19
CA ILE A 16 17.55 -0.15 -7.93
C ILE A 16 17.13 -0.14 -6.44
N PHE A 17 16.86 -1.29 -5.85
CA PHE A 17 16.60 -1.40 -4.40
C PHE A 17 17.85 -1.04 -3.57
N HIS A 18 19.03 -1.50 -3.98
CA HIS A 18 20.31 -1.13 -3.35
C HIS A 18 20.71 0.33 -3.61
N SER A 19 20.42 0.91 -4.76
CA SER A 19 20.77 2.32 -5.04
C SER A 19 19.94 3.30 -4.22
N CYS A 20 18.68 3.01 -3.89
CA CYS A 20 17.92 3.79 -2.91
C CYS A 20 18.48 3.64 -1.48
N LEU A 21 19.11 2.51 -1.16
CA LEU A 21 19.76 2.24 0.13
C LEU A 21 21.15 2.89 0.23
N HIS A 22 21.92 2.92 -0.84
CA HIS A 22 23.32 3.39 -0.82
C HIS A 22 23.51 4.92 -0.87
N TYR A 23 22.47 5.69 -1.22
CA TYR A 23 22.62 7.16 -1.26
C TYR A 23 22.64 7.82 0.13
N ASN A 24 22.35 7.07 1.22
CA ASN A 24 22.37 7.58 2.59
C ASN A 24 23.18 6.71 3.59
N ALA A 25 23.94 5.73 3.14
CA ALA A 25 24.69 4.85 4.04
C ALA A 25 26.16 4.77 3.67
N VAL A 26 26.95 5.72 4.16
CA VAL A 26 28.38 5.47 4.39
C VAL A 26 28.49 4.98 5.83
N GLY A 27 28.58 3.66 6.02
CA GLY A 27 29.08 3.05 7.26
C GLY A 27 28.08 2.41 8.23
N GLY A 28 26.98 1.80 7.75
CA GLY A 28 26.07 1.00 8.61
C GLY A 28 25.97 -0.46 8.20
N THR A 29 25.77 -1.36 9.15
CA THR A 29 25.56 -2.79 8.91
C THR A 29 24.16 -3.03 8.30
N GLU A 30 23.94 -4.17 7.58
CA GLU A 30 22.68 -4.52 6.91
C GLU A 30 21.40 -4.39 7.76
N ARG A 31 21.51 -4.35 9.10
CA ARG A 31 20.41 -4.15 10.04
C ARG A 31 19.87 -2.72 10.08
N GLU A 32 20.72 -1.70 9.91
CA GLU A 32 20.28 -0.29 9.89
C GLU A 32 19.48 0.02 8.63
N ALA A 33 19.74 -0.70 7.54
CA ALA A 33 18.99 -0.55 6.30
C ALA A 33 17.50 -0.95 6.44
N LEU A 34 17.20 -1.97 7.24
CA LEU A 34 15.83 -2.39 7.52
C LEU A 34 15.08 -1.36 8.39
N GLU A 35 15.77 -0.79 9.40
CA GLU A 35 15.22 0.28 10.24
C GLU A 35 14.98 1.58 9.45
N ILE A 36 15.84 1.89 8.49
CA ILE A 36 15.68 3.10 7.64
C ILE A 36 14.49 2.97 6.68
N ILE A 37 14.20 1.78 6.17
CA ILE A 37 13.02 1.54 5.34
C ILE A 37 11.73 1.67 6.16
N ILE A 38 11.77 1.29 7.43
CA ILE A 38 10.63 1.26 8.35
C ILE A 38 10.48 2.57 9.12
N GLY A 39 11.59 3.26 9.42
CA GLY A 39 11.68 4.39 10.35
C GLY A 39 12.12 5.70 9.72
N GLY A 40 11.54 6.13 8.62
CA GLY A 40 11.79 7.48 8.10
C GLY A 40 11.31 8.58 9.06
N GLY A 41 12.18 9.02 10.00
CA GLY A 41 11.87 10.15 10.86
C GLY A 41 12.41 10.12 12.28
N GLY A 42 13.51 9.46 12.53
CA GLY A 42 14.29 9.66 13.76
C GLY A 42 15.27 10.81 13.58
N GLY A 43 14.85 12.05 13.85
CA GLY A 43 15.77 13.14 14.07
C GLY A 43 16.61 12.82 15.31
N GLY A 44 17.85 12.40 15.09
CA GLY A 44 18.81 12.21 16.16
C GLY A 44 19.12 13.54 16.80
N TYR A 45 18.59 13.77 17.99
CA TYR A 45 19.17 14.73 18.90
C TYR A 45 20.42 14.08 19.50
N SER A 46 21.58 14.44 19.00
CA SER A 46 22.83 14.27 19.74
C SER A 46 22.72 15.11 21.01
N PRO A 47 22.92 14.56 22.20
CA PRO A 47 23.05 15.38 23.39
C PRO A 47 24.32 16.21 23.27
N ALA A 48 24.20 17.52 23.45
CA ALA A 48 25.33 18.41 23.59
C ALA A 48 26.21 17.95 24.77
N PRO A 49 27.55 18.13 24.70
CA PRO A 49 28.42 17.80 25.81
C PRO A 49 28.05 18.65 27.02
N SER A 50 27.94 18.01 28.18
CA SER A 50 27.72 18.66 29.47
C SER A 50 28.86 19.64 29.75
N PRO A 51 28.58 20.87 30.17
CA PRO A 51 29.63 21.71 30.71
C PRO A 51 30.13 21.17 32.03
N GLU A 52 31.44 21.21 32.20
CA GLU A 52 32.13 20.92 33.45
C GLU A 52 31.59 21.81 34.56
N TYR A 53 31.23 21.23 35.69
CA TYR A 53 30.82 21.90 36.91
C TYR A 53 32.06 22.48 37.59
N GLU A 54 32.18 23.79 37.63
CA GLU A 54 33.00 24.48 38.65
C GLU A 54 32.21 24.56 39.97
N ASP A 55 32.90 24.21 41.06
CA ASP A 55 32.37 24.24 42.43
C ASP A 55 31.87 25.63 42.85
N CYS A 56 30.56 25.78 43.03
CA CYS A 56 29.97 26.91 43.74
C CYS A 56 29.50 26.44 45.12
N PRO A 57 29.73 27.26 46.19
CA PRO A 57 29.27 26.93 47.56
C PRO A 57 27.73 26.94 47.64
N PRO A 58 27.12 26.15 48.56
CA PRO A 58 25.67 26.03 48.65
C PRO A 58 25.03 27.33 49.14
N PRO A 59 23.88 27.75 48.56
CA PRO A 59 23.13 28.90 49.04
C PRO A 59 22.36 28.55 50.37
N PRO A 60 22.07 29.54 51.24
CA PRO A 60 21.36 29.31 52.47
C PRO A 60 19.89 28.94 52.26
N GLU A 61 19.36 28.05 53.10
CA GLU A 61 17.99 27.55 53.06
C GLU A 61 16.94 28.66 53.14
N PRO A 62 15.95 28.72 52.22
CA PRO A 62 14.81 29.59 52.36
C PRO A 62 13.80 29.02 53.32
N LEU A 63 13.34 29.81 54.28
CA LEU A 63 12.24 29.55 55.20
C LEU A 63 10.97 29.17 54.42
N CYS A 64 10.41 28.00 54.72
CA CYS A 64 9.16 27.55 54.13
C CYS A 64 7.99 28.48 54.43
N PRO A 65 7.23 28.94 53.42
CA PRO A 65 5.94 29.58 53.68
C PRO A 65 4.90 28.57 54.17
N PRO A 66 3.87 28.97 54.95
CA PRO A 66 2.84 28.10 55.44
C PRO A 66 2.04 27.48 54.28
N PRO A 67 1.53 26.23 54.44
CA PRO A 67 0.77 25.55 53.39
C PRO A 67 -0.51 26.33 53.05
N PRO A 68 -0.90 26.38 51.76
CA PRO A 68 -2.16 27.02 51.37
C PRO A 68 -3.36 26.24 51.89
N PRO A 69 -4.51 26.91 52.14
CA PRO A 69 -5.73 26.25 52.58
C PRO A 69 -6.22 25.22 51.55
N PRO A 70 -6.91 24.15 52.02
CA PRO A 70 -7.41 23.11 51.11
C PRO A 70 -8.39 23.69 50.09
N PRO A 71 -8.36 23.23 48.83
CA PRO A 71 -9.27 23.69 47.80
C PRO A 71 -10.72 23.31 48.16
N HIS A 72 -11.65 24.23 47.88
CA HIS A 72 -13.08 23.98 48.02
C HIS A 72 -13.50 22.79 47.14
N PRO A 73 -14.43 21.93 47.57
CA PRO A 73 -14.95 20.85 46.75
C PRO A 73 -15.60 21.42 45.49
N PRO A 74 -15.45 20.76 44.33
CA PRO A 74 -16.05 21.21 43.08
C PRO A 74 -17.59 21.20 43.20
N PRO A 75 -18.28 22.13 42.53
CA PRO A 75 -19.74 22.13 42.48
C PRO A 75 -20.26 20.83 41.84
N PRO A 76 -21.45 20.34 42.24
CA PRO A 76 -22.02 19.13 41.64
C PRO A 76 -22.20 19.30 40.13
N PRO A 77 -22.02 18.23 39.32
CA PRO A 77 -22.18 18.29 37.88
C PRO A 77 -23.62 18.69 37.52
N SER A 78 -23.75 19.57 36.55
CA SER A 78 -25.03 19.95 35.98
C SER A 78 -25.77 18.73 35.42
N PRO A 79 -27.10 18.67 35.52
CA PRO A 79 -27.87 17.57 34.95
C PRO A 79 -27.64 17.47 33.43
N PRO A 80 -27.62 16.26 32.85
CA PRO A 80 -27.45 16.09 31.42
C PRO A 80 -28.58 16.77 30.63
N PRO A 81 -28.29 17.32 29.47
CA PRO A 81 -29.31 17.91 28.62
C PRO A 81 -30.34 16.85 28.19
N PRO A 82 -31.61 17.21 27.99
CA PRO A 82 -32.62 16.29 27.51
C PRO A 82 -32.25 15.70 26.17
N SER A 83 -32.52 14.41 25.99
CA SER A 83 -32.27 13.69 24.73
C SER A 83 -33.00 14.35 23.56
N PRO A 84 -32.37 14.48 22.40
CA PRO A 84 -33.04 15.00 21.23
C PRO A 84 -34.23 14.11 20.83
N PRO A 85 -35.31 14.68 20.26
CA PRO A 85 -36.44 13.90 19.81
C PRO A 85 -36.03 12.94 18.68
N PRO A 86 -36.66 11.76 18.56
CA PRO A 86 -36.33 10.81 17.51
C PRO A 86 -36.59 11.44 16.12
N PRO A 87 -35.76 11.12 15.13
CA PRO A 87 -35.95 11.61 13.77
C PRO A 87 -37.30 11.16 13.20
N PRO A 88 -37.95 11.97 12.37
CA PRO A 88 -39.22 11.60 11.74
C PRO A 88 -39.00 10.37 10.84
N SER A 89 -39.98 9.47 10.84
CA SER A 89 -39.97 8.27 10.01
C SER A 89 -39.84 8.65 8.53
N PRO A 90 -39.04 7.91 7.73
CA PRO A 90 -38.91 8.18 6.30
C PRO A 90 -40.27 8.02 5.61
N PRO A 91 -40.59 8.88 4.62
CA PRO A 91 -41.82 8.76 3.83
C PRO A 91 -41.81 7.44 3.06
N PRO A 92 -43.00 6.84 2.81
CA PRO A 92 -43.09 5.60 2.05
C PRO A 92 -42.54 5.78 0.65
N PRO A 93 -41.96 4.75 0.03
CA PRO A 93 -41.39 4.83 -1.31
C PRO A 93 -42.48 5.22 -2.31
N ARG A 94 -42.26 6.29 -3.06
CA ARG A 94 -43.08 6.65 -4.19
C ARG A 94 -42.91 5.58 -5.27
N HIS A 95 -44.02 4.95 -5.66
CA HIS A 95 -44.04 4.09 -6.83
C HIS A 95 -43.63 4.93 -8.06
N SER A 96 -42.57 4.48 -8.73
CA SER A 96 -42.18 5.06 -10.02
C SER A 96 -43.30 4.81 -11.04
N PRO A 97 -43.67 5.79 -11.86
CA PRO A 97 -44.62 5.55 -12.96
C PRO A 97 -44.04 4.51 -13.93
N PRO A 98 -44.88 3.65 -14.52
CA PRO A 98 -44.41 2.68 -15.51
C PRO A 98 -43.77 3.40 -16.70
N PRO A 99 -42.75 2.81 -17.35
CA PRO A 99 -42.14 3.40 -18.53
C PRO A 99 -43.18 3.58 -19.66
N PRO A 100 -43.11 4.66 -20.46
CA PRO A 100 -44.00 4.85 -21.60
C PRO A 100 -43.80 3.72 -22.62
N SER A 101 -44.92 3.25 -23.17
CA SER A 101 -44.92 2.23 -24.22
C SER A 101 -44.18 2.73 -25.46
N PRO A 102 -43.41 1.88 -26.15
CA PRO A 102 -42.72 2.27 -27.37
C PRO A 102 -43.73 2.69 -28.46
N PRO A 103 -43.41 3.69 -29.29
CA PRO A 103 -44.29 4.11 -30.37
C PRO A 103 -44.45 2.97 -31.40
N PRO A 104 -45.65 2.85 -32.01
CA PRO A 104 -45.87 1.84 -33.04
C PRO A 104 -44.96 2.08 -34.26
N PRO A 105 -44.52 0.99 -34.94
CA PRO A 105 -43.70 1.13 -36.12
C PRO A 105 -44.45 1.88 -37.25
N PRO A 106 -43.73 2.69 -38.06
CA PRO A 106 -44.36 3.42 -39.16
C PRO A 106 -44.92 2.45 -40.21
N SER A 107 -46.13 2.74 -40.69
CA SER A 107 -46.78 1.97 -41.75
C SER A 107 -45.95 1.97 -43.04
N PRO A 108 -45.87 0.84 -43.76
CA PRO A 108 -45.15 0.77 -45.03
C PRO A 108 -45.77 1.71 -46.08
N PRO A 109 -44.97 2.35 -46.92
CA PRO A 109 -45.48 3.23 -47.98
C PRO A 109 -46.29 2.43 -49.04
N PRO A 110 -47.32 3.00 -49.65
CA PRO A 110 -48.12 2.32 -50.67
C PRO A 110 -47.28 1.98 -51.90
N PRO A 111 -47.59 0.90 -52.61
CA PRO A 111 -46.87 0.47 -53.80
C PRO A 111 -46.99 1.54 -54.91
N ARG A 112 -45.85 1.96 -55.46
CA ARG A 112 -45.80 2.84 -56.63
C ARG A 112 -46.23 2.04 -57.84
N HIS A 113 -47.25 2.49 -58.51
CA HIS A 113 -47.60 1.99 -59.84
C HIS A 113 -46.49 2.30 -60.83
N SER A 114 -46.02 1.27 -61.53
CA SER A 114 -45.08 1.42 -62.65
C SER A 114 -45.77 2.09 -63.83
N PRO A 115 -45.16 3.04 -64.52
CA PRO A 115 -45.69 3.59 -65.77
C PRO A 115 -45.68 2.53 -66.88
N PRO A 116 -46.63 2.60 -67.82
CA PRO A 116 -46.73 1.69 -68.95
C PRO A 116 -45.44 1.81 -69.86
N PRO A 117 -45.04 0.74 -70.52
CA PRO A 117 -43.91 0.76 -71.42
C PRO A 117 -44.18 1.66 -72.68
N PRO A 118 -43.20 2.44 -73.13
CA PRO A 118 -43.28 3.21 -74.35
C PRO A 118 -43.32 2.31 -75.61
N SER A 119 -44.06 2.71 -76.61
CA SER A 119 -44.20 2.04 -77.93
C SER A 119 -42.90 1.99 -78.69
N PRO A 120 -42.58 0.91 -79.45
CA PRO A 120 -41.34 0.75 -80.18
C PRO A 120 -41.23 1.80 -81.33
N PRO A 121 -40.06 2.41 -81.50
CA PRO A 121 -39.77 3.29 -82.62
C PRO A 121 -39.59 2.53 -83.93
N PRO A 122 -39.80 3.16 -85.10
CA PRO A 122 -39.58 2.49 -86.40
C PRO A 122 -38.12 2.17 -86.70
N PRO A 123 -37.87 1.16 -87.53
CA PRO A 123 -36.49 0.72 -87.86
C PRO A 123 -35.69 1.80 -88.58
N ARG A 124 -34.57 2.20 -87.96
CA ARG A 124 -33.57 3.05 -88.60
C ARG A 124 -32.46 2.20 -89.23
N HIS A 125 -32.06 2.56 -90.42
CA HIS A 125 -30.90 2.01 -91.10
C HIS A 125 -29.63 2.11 -90.28
N SER A 126 -28.90 1.03 -90.18
CA SER A 126 -27.65 0.93 -89.42
C SER A 126 -26.55 1.80 -90.02
N PRO A 127 -25.92 2.68 -89.26
CA PRO A 127 -24.68 3.32 -89.68
C PRO A 127 -23.51 2.33 -89.61
N PRO A 128 -22.38 2.53 -90.31
CA PRO A 128 -21.22 1.67 -90.26
C PRO A 128 -20.66 1.59 -88.83
N PRO A 129 -20.00 0.47 -88.42
CA PRO A 129 -19.52 0.29 -87.10
C PRO A 129 -18.49 1.37 -86.73
N PRO A 130 -18.57 1.99 -85.56
CA PRO A 130 -17.58 2.98 -85.14
C PRO A 130 -16.26 2.30 -84.82
N SER A 131 -15.16 3.00 -85.14
CA SER A 131 -13.81 2.61 -84.82
C SER A 131 -13.68 2.25 -83.29
N PRO A 132 -12.91 1.24 -82.90
CA PRO A 132 -12.78 0.88 -81.50
C PRO A 132 -12.28 2.09 -80.68
N PRO A 133 -12.86 2.33 -79.49
CA PRO A 133 -12.43 3.44 -78.62
C PRO A 133 -10.95 3.26 -78.24
N PRO A 134 -10.21 4.36 -78.06
CA PRO A 134 -8.83 4.28 -77.59
C PRO A 134 -8.84 3.60 -76.18
N PRO A 135 -7.79 2.80 -75.88
CA PRO A 135 -7.73 2.14 -74.58
C PRO A 135 -7.81 3.19 -73.45
N PRO A 136 -8.55 2.90 -72.36
CA PRO A 136 -8.65 3.83 -71.25
C PRO A 136 -7.29 4.20 -70.70
N PRO A 137 -7.07 5.46 -70.31
CA PRO A 137 -5.78 5.87 -69.76
C PRO A 137 -5.47 4.95 -68.58
N ARG A 138 -4.26 4.36 -68.57
CA ARG A 138 -3.77 3.57 -67.43
C ARG A 138 -3.81 4.49 -66.23
N HIS A 139 -4.75 4.22 -65.31
CA HIS A 139 -4.76 4.89 -64.02
C HIS A 139 -3.42 4.61 -63.34
N SER A 140 -2.65 5.65 -63.10
CA SER A 140 -1.47 5.56 -62.23
C SER A 140 -1.89 4.92 -60.92
N PRO A 141 -1.11 3.98 -60.36
CA PRO A 141 -1.45 3.44 -59.03
C PRO A 141 -1.62 4.59 -58.05
N PRO A 142 -2.63 4.52 -57.17
CA PRO A 142 -2.84 5.58 -56.21
C PRO A 142 -1.55 5.79 -55.40
N PRO A 143 -1.20 7.04 -55.07
CA PRO A 143 0.00 7.32 -54.30
C PRO A 143 -0.01 6.47 -53.03
N PRO A 144 1.18 5.93 -52.62
CA PRO A 144 1.25 5.10 -51.41
C PRO A 144 0.66 5.90 -50.24
N ARG A 145 -0.25 5.28 -49.47
CA ARG A 145 -0.82 5.90 -48.30
C ARG A 145 0.31 6.40 -47.41
N PRO A 146 0.25 7.64 -46.92
CA PRO A 146 1.28 8.14 -46.03
C PRO A 146 1.40 7.16 -44.83
N LYS A 147 2.62 6.78 -44.49
CA LYS A 147 2.87 5.91 -43.34
C LYS A 147 2.23 6.58 -42.12
N PRO A 148 1.50 5.84 -41.28
CA PRO A 148 0.91 6.40 -40.08
C PRO A 148 2.02 7.04 -39.23
N LEU A 149 1.77 8.24 -38.72
CA LEU A 149 2.72 8.99 -37.90
C LEU A 149 3.10 8.25 -36.64
N PHE A 150 2.19 7.42 -36.10
CA PHE A 150 2.35 6.63 -34.87
C PHE A 150 2.25 5.14 -35.17
N VAL A 151 2.94 4.32 -34.35
CA VAL A 151 2.95 2.85 -34.45
C VAL A 151 1.53 2.28 -34.25
N SER A 152 0.70 2.91 -33.42
CA SER A 152 -0.69 2.54 -33.18
C SER A 152 -1.55 3.74 -32.79
N LYS A 153 -2.88 3.58 -32.83
CA LYS A 153 -3.84 4.58 -32.32
C LYS A 153 -3.70 4.74 -30.80
N ASN A 154 -3.33 3.68 -30.08
CA ASN A 154 -3.11 3.73 -28.63
C ASN A 154 -1.92 4.65 -28.32
N ILE A 155 -0.81 4.50 -29.04
CA ILE A 155 0.36 5.37 -28.88
C ILE A 155 0.05 6.83 -29.26
N GLU A 156 -0.76 7.07 -30.29
CA GLU A 156 -1.21 8.44 -30.63
C GLU A 156 -2.02 9.07 -29.49
N ARG A 157 -2.93 8.34 -28.87
CA ARG A 157 -3.71 8.78 -27.71
C ARG A 157 -2.78 9.11 -26.54
N ASP A 158 -1.83 8.21 -26.24
CA ASP A 158 -0.90 8.34 -25.12
C ASP A 158 0.07 9.50 -25.34
N TYR A 159 0.56 9.70 -26.57
CA TYR A 159 1.33 10.89 -26.94
C TYR A 159 0.60 12.19 -26.58
N LYS A 160 -0.67 12.33 -27.01
CA LYS A 160 -1.47 13.52 -26.72
C LYS A 160 -1.63 13.76 -25.21
N THR A 161 -1.74 12.69 -24.45
CA THR A 161 -1.83 12.73 -22.98
C THR A 161 -0.51 13.16 -22.36
N ILE A 162 0.61 12.57 -22.79
CA ILE A 162 1.96 12.90 -22.31
C ILE A 162 2.31 14.36 -22.64
N GLN A 163 2.00 14.85 -23.84
CA GLN A 163 2.30 16.24 -24.23
C GLN A 163 1.48 17.26 -23.41
N ARG A 164 0.28 16.92 -22.94
CA ARG A 164 -0.48 17.75 -22.00
C ARG A 164 0.16 17.70 -20.62
N PHE A 165 0.49 16.52 -20.14
CA PHE A 165 1.13 16.31 -18.83
C PHE A 165 2.49 17.00 -18.74
N LYS A 166 3.32 16.93 -19.81
CA LYS A 166 4.61 17.64 -19.93
C LYS A 166 4.50 19.11 -19.52
N LYS A 167 3.41 19.80 -19.87
CA LYS A 167 3.20 21.21 -19.59
C LYS A 167 2.94 21.52 -18.10
N LEU A 168 2.57 20.51 -17.31
CA LEU A 168 2.32 20.64 -15.88
C LEU A 168 3.62 20.56 -15.06
N ILE A 169 4.68 20.01 -15.66
CA ILE A 169 5.99 19.83 -15.01
C ILE A 169 6.81 21.11 -15.22
N THR A 170 6.98 21.86 -14.15
CA THR A 170 7.74 23.14 -14.18
C THR A 170 9.03 23.11 -13.38
N GLY A 171 9.32 21.98 -12.70
CA GLY A 171 10.54 21.79 -11.92
C GLY A 171 10.88 20.31 -11.75
N GLY A 172 12.03 20.03 -11.19
CA GLY A 172 12.62 18.71 -11.11
C GLY A 172 13.54 18.40 -12.28
N ASN A 173 13.61 17.15 -12.73
CA ASN A 173 14.48 16.76 -13.83
C ASN A 173 13.92 17.19 -15.20
N LEU A 174 13.97 18.48 -15.49
CA LEU A 174 13.50 19.05 -16.76
C LEU A 174 14.32 18.58 -17.97
N GLY A 175 15.55 18.11 -17.78
CA GLY A 175 16.37 17.51 -18.84
C GLY A 175 15.74 16.27 -19.44
N ILE A 176 15.10 15.43 -18.63
CA ILE A 176 14.32 14.28 -19.07
C ILE A 176 13.08 14.74 -19.82
N VAL A 177 12.33 15.68 -19.26
CA VAL A 177 11.08 16.19 -19.85
C VAL A 177 11.31 16.81 -21.24
N LYS A 178 12.45 17.47 -21.44
CA LYS A 178 12.82 18.01 -22.77
C LYS A 178 12.96 16.92 -23.83
N GLN A 179 13.37 15.72 -23.45
CA GLN A 179 13.53 14.58 -24.37
C GLN A 179 12.19 13.95 -24.80
N TRP A 180 11.06 14.35 -24.20
CA TRP A 180 9.73 13.87 -24.64
C TRP A 180 9.27 14.64 -25.87
N GLU A 181 9.97 14.47 -26.99
CA GLU A 181 9.73 15.13 -28.26
C GLU A 181 9.66 14.13 -29.41
N GLY A 182 8.95 14.51 -30.48
CA GLY A 182 8.70 13.60 -31.61
C GLY A 182 7.52 12.67 -31.35
N ASN A 183 7.36 11.65 -32.19
CA ASN A 183 6.24 10.70 -32.19
C ASN A 183 6.60 9.32 -31.60
N ASP A 184 7.85 9.11 -31.23
CA ASP A 184 8.35 7.84 -30.71
C ASP A 184 8.27 7.79 -29.17
N VAL A 185 7.04 7.72 -28.66
CA VAL A 185 6.74 7.69 -27.23
C VAL A 185 7.43 6.53 -26.52
N CYS A 186 7.64 5.42 -27.23
CA CYS A 186 8.23 4.21 -26.64
C CYS A 186 9.70 4.39 -26.25
N ASN A 187 10.37 5.38 -26.83
CA ASN A 187 11.76 5.73 -26.53
C ASN A 187 11.88 6.98 -25.62
N TYR A 188 10.77 7.56 -25.19
CA TYR A 188 10.83 8.62 -24.19
C TYR A 188 11.40 8.09 -22.86
N PRO A 189 12.38 8.76 -22.24
CA PRO A 189 12.86 8.37 -20.93
C PRO A 189 11.71 8.27 -19.91
N GLY A 190 11.66 7.16 -19.19
CA GLY A 190 10.60 6.86 -18.23
C GLY A 190 9.37 6.18 -18.82
N PHE A 191 9.30 5.97 -20.13
CA PHE A 191 8.18 5.26 -20.76
C PHE A 191 8.65 3.96 -21.44
N LYS A 192 7.78 2.94 -21.42
CA LYS A 192 8.01 1.67 -22.09
C LYS A 192 6.73 1.18 -22.74
N CYS A 193 6.85 0.65 -23.95
CA CYS A 193 5.74 0.06 -24.68
C CYS A 193 5.80 -1.46 -24.69
N ALA A 194 4.64 -2.08 -24.85
CA ALA A 194 4.50 -3.51 -25.10
C ALA A 194 3.27 -3.79 -25.98
N THR A 195 3.16 -5.02 -26.45
CA THR A 195 1.98 -5.46 -27.18
C THR A 195 0.86 -5.82 -26.19
N VAL A 196 -0.28 -5.18 -26.34
CA VAL A 196 -1.48 -5.46 -25.52
C VAL A 196 -1.98 -6.88 -25.87
N PRO A 197 -2.13 -7.78 -24.88
CA PRO A 197 -2.36 -9.21 -25.14
C PRO A 197 -3.62 -9.52 -25.95
N ASP A 198 -4.72 -8.86 -25.66
CA ASP A 198 -6.04 -9.08 -26.27
C ASP A 198 -6.28 -8.24 -27.54
N GLN A 199 -5.55 -7.14 -27.72
CA GLN A 199 -5.69 -6.26 -28.87
C GLN A 199 -4.59 -6.48 -29.93
N LYS A 200 -3.49 -7.11 -29.55
CA LYS A 200 -2.29 -7.37 -30.40
C LYS A 200 -1.74 -6.09 -31.05
N VAL A 201 -1.91 -4.94 -30.37
CA VAL A 201 -1.38 -3.64 -30.80
C VAL A 201 -0.35 -3.15 -29.80
N THR A 202 0.61 -2.36 -30.26
CA THR A 202 1.58 -1.70 -29.39
C THR A 202 0.90 -0.57 -28.61
N ALA A 203 1.10 -0.51 -27.31
CA ALA A 203 0.62 0.54 -26.42
C ALA A 203 1.64 0.84 -25.32
N LEU A 204 1.43 1.94 -24.62
CA LEU A 204 2.23 2.29 -23.45
C LEU A 204 1.92 1.33 -22.29
N ALA A 205 2.92 0.54 -21.90
CA ALA A 205 2.77 -0.48 -20.86
C ALA A 205 3.31 -0.03 -19.48
N ALA A 206 4.33 0.83 -19.46
CA ALA A 206 4.90 1.32 -18.22
C ALA A 206 5.27 2.80 -18.27
N ALA A 207 5.09 3.48 -17.15
CA ALA A 207 5.62 4.81 -16.89
C ALA A 207 6.36 4.77 -15.54
N ASP A 208 7.66 5.06 -15.59
CA ASP A 208 8.55 5.07 -14.43
C ASP A 208 9.21 6.44 -14.28
N PHE A 209 8.79 7.16 -13.26
CA PHE A 209 9.28 8.49 -12.90
C PHE A 209 9.96 8.50 -11.53
N ASN A 210 10.40 7.35 -11.05
CA ASN A 210 11.03 7.25 -9.75
C ASN A 210 12.23 8.19 -9.63
N GLY A 211 12.22 9.03 -8.59
CA GLY A 211 13.31 9.95 -8.28
C GLY A 211 13.48 11.13 -9.25
N TYR A 212 12.56 11.35 -10.19
CA TYR A 212 12.66 12.47 -11.14
C TYR A 212 12.43 13.84 -10.49
N ASN A 213 11.92 13.85 -9.25
CA ASN A 213 11.64 15.06 -8.47
C ASN A 213 10.75 16.06 -9.23
N PHE A 214 9.86 15.57 -10.07
CA PHE A 214 8.92 16.39 -10.83
C PHE A 214 8.09 17.25 -9.91
N SER A 215 7.92 18.52 -10.29
CA SER A 215 7.11 19.48 -9.53
C SER A 215 6.40 20.45 -10.47
N GLY A 216 5.30 21.02 -9.96
CA GLY A 216 4.52 22.02 -10.66
C GLY A 216 3.30 22.42 -9.81
N PRO A 217 2.79 23.65 -9.93
CA PRO A 217 1.68 24.13 -9.11
C PRO A 217 0.37 23.39 -9.37
N LYS A 218 0.25 22.73 -10.51
CA LYS A 218 -0.92 21.93 -10.92
C LYS A 218 -0.53 20.50 -11.30
N LEU A 219 0.60 20.00 -10.81
CA LEU A 219 1.07 18.65 -11.16
C LEU A 219 0.24 17.60 -10.41
N GLN A 220 -0.77 17.06 -11.07
CA GLN A 220 -1.70 16.05 -10.57
C GLN A 220 -1.76 14.87 -11.51
N LEU A 221 -2.26 13.73 -11.01
CA LEU A 221 -2.46 12.51 -11.81
C LEU A 221 -3.76 12.52 -12.63
N THR A 222 -4.68 13.43 -12.32
CA THR A 222 -5.92 13.63 -13.08
C THR A 222 -5.60 14.06 -14.52
N ASP A 223 -6.32 13.54 -15.50
CA ASP A 223 -6.09 13.72 -16.94
C ASP A 223 -4.75 13.18 -17.46
N PHE A 224 -4.01 12.47 -16.61
CA PHE A 224 -2.82 11.74 -17.00
C PHE A 224 -3.00 10.24 -16.78
N LEU A 225 -2.98 9.77 -15.52
CA LEU A 225 -3.08 8.34 -15.22
C LEU A 225 -4.41 7.72 -15.70
N ASP A 226 -5.51 8.45 -15.58
CA ASP A 226 -6.84 8.01 -16.03
C ASP A 226 -7.01 7.99 -17.56
N LYS A 227 -6.05 8.52 -18.32
CA LYS A 227 -6.03 8.51 -19.80
C LYS A 227 -5.04 7.51 -20.40
N LEU A 228 -4.15 6.93 -19.59
CA LEU A 228 -3.21 5.89 -20.01
C LEU A 228 -3.87 4.51 -19.84
N LEU A 229 -4.72 4.15 -20.78
CA LEU A 229 -5.68 3.04 -20.62
C LEU A 229 -5.06 1.65 -20.65
N ASP A 230 -3.87 1.51 -21.21
CA ASP A 230 -3.20 0.22 -21.41
C ASP A 230 -2.02 0.02 -20.44
N LEU A 231 -1.93 0.91 -19.45
CA LEU A 231 -0.81 0.91 -18.49
C LEU A 231 -0.87 -0.32 -17.58
N CYS A 232 0.26 -0.98 -17.45
CA CYS A 232 0.49 -2.12 -16.55
C CYS A 232 1.23 -1.69 -15.28
N ILE A 233 2.24 -0.84 -15.43
CA ILE A 233 3.10 -0.37 -14.35
C ILE A 233 3.10 1.15 -14.32
N TYR A 234 2.84 1.71 -13.15
CA TYR A 234 3.00 3.13 -12.88
C TYR A 234 3.83 3.34 -11.62
N HIS A 235 5.03 3.82 -11.79
CA HIS A 235 5.94 4.18 -10.71
C HIS A 235 6.25 5.68 -10.76
N ALA A 236 5.99 6.37 -9.67
CA ALA A 236 6.22 7.81 -9.54
C ALA A 236 6.70 8.21 -8.14
N ASN A 237 7.47 7.31 -7.51
CA ASN A 237 8.07 7.54 -6.20
C ASN A 237 8.97 8.78 -6.21
N SER A 238 9.01 9.50 -5.10
CA SER A 238 9.93 10.64 -4.88
C SER A 238 9.77 11.77 -5.90
N ASN A 239 8.52 12.21 -6.04
CA ASN A 239 8.15 13.41 -6.80
C ASN A 239 7.35 14.38 -5.92
N LYS A 240 6.74 15.39 -6.54
CA LYS A 240 5.90 16.39 -5.85
C LYS A 240 4.50 16.44 -6.44
N PHE A 241 3.94 15.29 -6.80
CA PHE A 241 2.56 15.18 -7.27
C PHE A 241 1.58 15.62 -6.17
N LEU A 242 0.55 16.36 -6.57
CA LEU A 242 -0.43 16.98 -5.69
C LEU A 242 -1.81 16.36 -5.85
N GLY A 243 -2.69 16.65 -4.89
CA GLY A 243 -4.12 16.38 -4.97
C GLY A 243 -4.49 14.91 -4.85
N ALA A 244 -5.76 14.62 -5.09
CA ALA A 244 -6.29 13.27 -5.02
C ALA A 244 -5.88 12.42 -6.23
N VAL A 245 -5.81 11.12 -6.04
CA VAL A 245 -5.70 10.18 -7.16
C VAL A 245 -7.08 10.10 -7.85
N PRO A 246 -7.15 10.10 -9.20
CA PRO A 246 -8.40 10.13 -9.93
C PRO A 246 -9.34 9.00 -9.51
N LEU A 247 -10.59 9.35 -9.19
CA LEU A 247 -11.65 8.38 -8.81
C LEU A 247 -12.32 7.73 -10.03
N ASN A 248 -12.26 8.38 -11.19
CA ASN A 248 -13.02 8.02 -12.39
C ASN A 248 -12.26 7.07 -13.32
N ILE A 249 -11.40 6.23 -12.77
CA ILE A 249 -10.76 5.17 -13.54
C ILE A 249 -11.78 4.03 -13.61
N SER A 250 -12.51 3.92 -14.73
CA SER A 250 -13.49 2.84 -14.89
C SER A 250 -12.80 1.46 -14.94
N THR A 251 -13.50 0.43 -14.50
CA THR A 251 -13.04 -0.96 -14.49
C THR A 251 -12.45 -1.43 -15.81
N SER A 252 -12.99 -0.94 -16.92
CA SER A 252 -12.49 -1.25 -18.27
C SER A 252 -11.17 -0.54 -18.62
N ARG A 253 -10.75 0.46 -17.83
CA ARG A 253 -9.62 1.34 -18.18
C ARG A 253 -8.33 1.02 -17.46
N ILE A 254 -8.38 0.36 -16.29
CA ILE A 254 -7.17 -0.02 -15.53
C ILE A 254 -7.03 -1.53 -15.38
N ARG A 255 -7.69 -2.28 -16.26
CA ARG A 255 -7.70 -3.76 -16.22
C ARG A 255 -6.32 -4.40 -16.32
N TYR A 256 -5.34 -3.67 -16.83
CA TYR A 256 -3.97 -4.15 -16.96
C TYR A 256 -3.06 -3.70 -15.82
N LEU A 257 -3.52 -2.78 -14.95
CA LEU A 257 -2.68 -2.24 -13.89
C LEU A 257 -2.29 -3.35 -12.91
N PHE A 258 -0.99 -3.57 -12.83
CA PHE A 258 -0.34 -4.61 -12.03
C PHE A 258 0.44 -4.01 -10.87
N GLU A 259 1.11 -2.88 -11.08
CA GLU A 259 1.83 -2.14 -10.05
C GLU A 259 1.45 -0.66 -10.05
N LEU A 260 1.22 -0.15 -8.85
CA LEU A 260 1.02 1.27 -8.59
C LEU A 260 1.93 1.71 -7.44
N ASP A 261 2.95 2.50 -7.75
CA ASP A 261 3.79 3.20 -6.78
C ASP A 261 3.66 4.72 -6.97
N ILE A 262 2.99 5.37 -6.04
CA ILE A 262 2.88 6.84 -5.95
C ILE A 262 3.41 7.34 -4.61
N SER A 263 4.29 6.57 -4.01
CA SER A 263 4.85 6.86 -2.69
C SER A 263 5.74 8.10 -2.71
N ASN A 264 5.97 8.65 -1.52
CA ASN A 264 6.83 9.81 -1.31
C ASN A 264 6.48 11.00 -2.24
N ASN A 265 5.22 11.41 -2.15
CA ASN A 265 4.64 12.52 -2.90
C ASN A 265 3.85 13.47 -1.98
N LYS A 266 3.04 14.36 -2.54
CA LYS A 266 2.18 15.30 -1.81
C LYS A 266 0.70 15.02 -2.09
N HIS A 267 0.35 13.77 -2.40
CA HIS A 267 -1.05 13.38 -2.60
C HIS A 267 -1.86 13.59 -1.33
N SER A 268 -3.14 13.90 -1.50
CA SER A 268 -4.07 14.19 -0.40
C SER A 268 -5.47 13.67 -0.75
N GLY A 269 -6.41 13.84 0.18
CA GLY A 269 -7.77 13.31 0.05
C GLY A 269 -7.90 11.94 0.69
N GLY A 270 -8.93 11.17 0.32
CA GLY A 270 -9.17 9.82 0.81
C GLY A 270 -8.34 8.76 0.10
N PHE A 271 -8.51 7.51 0.57
CA PHE A 271 -7.93 6.35 -0.11
C PHE A 271 -8.33 6.31 -1.59
N PRO A 272 -7.42 6.02 -2.52
CA PRO A 272 -7.72 5.99 -3.96
C PRO A 272 -8.60 4.80 -4.34
N LYS A 273 -9.94 4.95 -4.15
CA LYS A 273 -10.91 3.86 -4.34
C LYS A 273 -10.92 3.26 -5.74
N SER A 274 -10.40 3.96 -6.74
CA SER A 274 -10.24 3.43 -8.09
C SER A 274 -9.37 2.17 -8.14
N VAL A 275 -8.38 2.04 -7.24
CA VAL A 275 -7.53 0.84 -7.20
C VAL A 275 -8.27 -0.45 -6.84
N LEU A 276 -9.43 -0.33 -6.16
CA LEU A 276 -10.26 -1.50 -5.83
C LEU A 276 -10.84 -2.21 -7.06
N GLN A 277 -10.81 -1.55 -8.20
CA GLN A 277 -11.26 -2.08 -9.49
C GLN A 277 -10.12 -2.68 -10.32
N ALA A 278 -8.88 -2.49 -9.90
CA ALA A 278 -7.70 -3.06 -10.54
C ALA A 278 -7.48 -4.51 -10.05
N THR A 279 -8.26 -5.44 -10.58
CA THR A 279 -8.27 -6.85 -10.12
C THR A 279 -6.96 -7.59 -10.35
N ASN A 280 -6.07 -7.04 -11.18
CA ASN A 280 -4.74 -7.59 -11.44
C ASN A 280 -3.64 -6.92 -10.61
N LEU A 281 -4.00 -5.96 -9.76
CA LEU A 281 -3.04 -5.23 -8.95
C LEU A 281 -2.43 -6.15 -7.88
N THR A 282 -1.11 -6.31 -7.89
CA THR A 282 -0.35 -7.10 -6.91
C THR A 282 0.55 -6.24 -6.04
N PHE A 283 0.88 -5.04 -6.48
CA PHE A 283 1.73 -4.10 -5.76
C PHE A 283 1.05 -2.74 -5.63
N LEU A 284 0.76 -2.34 -4.39
CA LEU A 284 0.21 -1.02 -4.07
C LEU A 284 1.07 -0.31 -3.03
N ASP A 285 1.75 0.76 -3.47
CA ASP A 285 2.52 1.63 -2.60
C ASP A 285 2.04 3.08 -2.70
N ILE A 286 1.38 3.54 -1.62
CA ILE A 286 0.91 4.92 -1.47
C ILE A 286 1.49 5.57 -0.20
N ARG A 287 2.56 4.99 0.37
CA ARG A 287 3.20 5.51 1.59
C ARG A 287 3.79 6.90 1.40
N PHE A 288 4.09 7.57 2.53
CA PHE A 288 4.67 8.92 2.54
C PHE A 288 3.89 9.92 1.67
N ASN A 289 2.60 10.09 2.00
CA ASN A 289 1.69 11.05 1.41
C ASN A 289 0.85 11.75 2.49
N SER A 290 -0.21 12.45 2.10
CA SER A 290 -1.15 13.09 3.02
C SER A 290 -2.57 12.53 2.86
N PHE A 291 -2.71 11.26 2.47
CA PHE A 291 -4.01 10.61 2.43
C PHE A 291 -4.63 10.52 3.82
N SER A 292 -5.96 10.64 3.92
CA SER A 292 -6.68 10.69 5.19
C SER A 292 -8.04 9.99 5.12
N GLY A 293 -8.70 9.87 6.27
CA GLY A 293 -9.99 9.19 6.37
C GLY A 293 -9.87 7.67 6.33
N PRO A 294 -10.95 6.95 6.01
CA PRO A 294 -10.97 5.51 6.07
C PRO A 294 -10.29 4.83 4.88
N VAL A 295 -9.67 3.68 5.15
CA VAL A 295 -9.20 2.72 4.17
C VAL A 295 -10.32 1.71 3.91
N PRO A 296 -10.81 1.54 2.67
CA PRO A 296 -11.88 0.59 2.37
C PRO A 296 -11.49 -0.84 2.73
N ALA A 297 -12.40 -1.57 3.37
CA ALA A 297 -12.16 -2.95 3.77
C ALA A 297 -11.86 -3.86 2.56
N GLU A 298 -12.39 -3.53 1.40
CA GLU A 298 -12.24 -4.26 0.14
C GLU A 298 -10.77 -4.36 -0.31
N VAL A 299 -9.89 -3.44 0.11
CA VAL A 299 -8.45 -3.50 -0.24
C VAL A 299 -7.80 -4.78 0.26
N PHE A 300 -8.25 -5.33 1.39
CA PHE A 300 -7.74 -6.57 1.96
C PHE A 300 -8.26 -7.84 1.25
N ASN A 301 -9.15 -7.69 0.28
CA ASN A 301 -9.63 -8.78 -0.58
C ASN A 301 -8.95 -8.75 -1.97
N LEU A 302 -8.13 -7.75 -2.28
CA LEU A 302 -7.33 -7.72 -3.50
C LEU A 302 -6.19 -8.74 -3.42
N ASP A 303 -5.77 -9.27 -4.56
CA ASP A 303 -4.66 -10.24 -4.66
C ASP A 303 -3.28 -9.55 -4.62
N LEU A 304 -3.07 -8.75 -3.56
CA LEU A 304 -1.85 -7.99 -3.37
C LEU A 304 -0.75 -8.84 -2.72
N ASP A 305 0.45 -8.80 -3.28
CA ASP A 305 1.68 -9.24 -2.61
C ASP A 305 2.20 -8.19 -1.64
N VAL A 306 2.00 -6.91 -1.97
CA VAL A 306 2.51 -5.76 -1.22
C VAL A 306 1.41 -4.72 -1.02
N LEU A 307 1.16 -4.34 0.24
CA LEU A 307 0.29 -3.23 0.60
C LEU A 307 1.02 -2.26 1.54
N PHE A 308 1.50 -1.16 0.99
CA PHE A 308 2.20 -0.10 1.73
C PHE A 308 1.37 1.17 1.76
N ILE A 309 0.77 1.46 2.93
CA ILE A 309 -0.02 2.68 3.17
C ILE A 309 0.48 3.49 4.36
N ASN A 310 1.68 3.16 4.85
CA ASN A 310 2.29 3.83 6.00
C ASN A 310 2.62 5.31 5.74
N ASN A 311 2.87 6.05 6.83
CA ASN A 311 3.23 7.47 6.75
C ASN A 311 2.18 8.29 5.97
N ASN A 312 0.93 8.18 6.43
CA ASN A 312 -0.23 8.92 5.95
C ASN A 312 -1.06 9.44 7.16
N LYS A 313 -2.29 9.83 6.93
CA LYS A 313 -3.22 10.32 7.97
C LYS A 313 -4.49 9.46 8.02
N PHE A 314 -4.41 8.18 7.63
CA PHE A 314 -5.54 7.27 7.68
C PHE A 314 -6.01 7.06 9.12
N SER A 315 -7.34 7.04 9.32
CA SER A 315 -7.95 6.96 10.64
C SER A 315 -9.22 6.12 10.59
N GLN A 316 -9.23 5.03 11.30
CA GLN A 316 -10.39 4.15 11.56
C GLN A 316 -9.95 2.96 12.40
N GLN A 317 -10.89 2.13 12.83
CA GLN A 317 -10.57 0.80 13.33
C GLN A 317 -10.13 -0.13 12.20
N LEU A 318 -9.23 -1.06 12.51
CA LEU A 318 -8.82 -2.07 11.54
C LEU A 318 -10.02 -2.96 11.17
N PRO A 319 -10.31 -3.16 9.88
CA PRO A 319 -11.51 -3.87 9.47
C PRO A 319 -11.42 -5.37 9.76
N GLN A 320 -12.58 -6.00 10.03
CA GLN A 320 -12.68 -7.40 10.43
C GLN A 320 -12.22 -8.39 9.34
N ASN A 321 -12.09 -7.96 8.10
CA ASN A 321 -11.57 -8.76 6.99
C ASN A 321 -10.08 -8.54 6.70
N LEU A 322 -9.34 -7.81 7.54
CA LEU A 322 -7.89 -7.60 7.39
C LEU A 322 -7.14 -8.91 7.13
N GLY A 323 -7.55 -10.00 7.78
CA GLY A 323 -6.93 -11.31 7.58
C GLY A 323 -7.28 -12.03 6.27
N ASN A 324 -8.06 -11.43 5.37
CA ASN A 324 -8.31 -12.00 4.04
C ASN A 324 -7.17 -11.69 3.06
N THR A 325 -6.31 -10.73 3.41
CA THR A 325 -5.20 -10.34 2.54
C THR A 325 -4.26 -11.53 2.26
N PRO A 326 -3.90 -11.78 1.00
CA PRO A 326 -2.88 -12.74 0.63
C PRO A 326 -1.45 -12.18 0.76
N ALA A 327 -1.31 -10.91 1.11
CA ALA A 327 -0.07 -10.16 1.09
C ALA A 327 1.09 -10.84 1.85
N LEU A 328 2.29 -10.62 1.35
CA LEU A 328 3.55 -10.95 2.00
C LEU A 328 4.01 -9.80 2.92
N TYR A 329 3.79 -8.57 2.47
CA TYR A 329 4.20 -7.36 3.18
C TYR A 329 3.02 -6.43 3.40
N LEU A 330 2.72 -6.15 4.67
CA LEU A 330 1.63 -5.28 5.09
C LEU A 330 2.14 -4.22 6.04
N THR A 331 2.17 -2.95 5.61
CA THR A 331 2.53 -1.85 6.49
C THR A 331 1.48 -0.75 6.55
N LEU A 332 0.96 -0.55 7.76
CA LEU A 332 0.01 0.49 8.14
C LEU A 332 0.66 1.54 9.07
N ALA A 333 1.97 1.44 9.28
CA ALA A 333 2.72 2.23 10.25
C ALA A 333 2.54 3.74 10.10
N ASN A 334 2.74 4.50 11.18
CA ASN A 334 2.70 5.96 11.15
C ASN A 334 1.40 6.51 10.53
N ASN A 335 0.27 6.11 11.10
CA ASN A 335 -1.06 6.58 10.76
C ASN A 335 -1.87 6.88 12.05
N LYS A 336 -3.20 6.89 11.97
CA LYS A 336 -4.11 7.09 13.11
C LYS A 336 -5.12 5.95 13.22
N PHE A 337 -4.71 4.72 12.87
CA PHE A 337 -5.56 3.55 13.07
C PHE A 337 -5.80 3.32 14.56
N SER A 338 -7.05 3.03 14.94
CA SER A 338 -7.50 2.89 16.33
C SER A 338 -8.19 1.54 16.56
N GLY A 339 -8.63 1.32 17.78
CA GLY A 339 -9.32 0.10 18.18
C GLY A 339 -8.42 -1.14 18.21
N PRO A 340 -9.00 -2.33 18.41
CA PRO A 340 -8.24 -3.57 18.58
C PRO A 340 -7.75 -4.14 17.24
N ILE A 341 -6.64 -4.87 17.29
CA ILE A 341 -6.20 -5.71 16.17
C ILE A 341 -7.22 -6.84 16.00
N PRO A 342 -7.85 -6.98 14.82
CA PRO A 342 -8.90 -7.96 14.62
C PRO A 342 -8.35 -9.39 14.66
N ARG A 343 -9.11 -10.31 15.26
CA ARG A 343 -8.75 -11.74 15.33
C ARG A 343 -8.52 -12.39 13.96
N SER A 344 -9.13 -11.82 12.93
CA SER A 344 -8.93 -12.27 11.54
C SER A 344 -7.48 -12.20 11.09
N VAL A 345 -6.63 -11.37 11.68
CA VAL A 345 -5.19 -11.26 11.32
C VAL A 345 -4.53 -12.63 11.23
N GLY A 346 -4.89 -13.59 12.09
CA GLY A 346 -4.36 -14.95 12.05
C GLY A 346 -4.74 -15.78 10.81
N ARG A 347 -5.58 -15.26 9.90
CA ARG A 347 -5.87 -15.89 8.60
C ARG A 347 -4.89 -15.49 7.51
N ALA A 348 -4.22 -14.35 7.65
CA ALA A 348 -3.22 -13.84 6.70
C ALA A 348 -1.89 -14.61 6.80
N ARG A 349 -1.92 -15.91 6.52
CA ARG A 349 -0.80 -16.84 6.75
C ARG A 349 0.41 -16.65 5.84
N ASN A 350 0.29 -15.79 4.84
CA ASN A 350 1.39 -15.50 3.92
C ASN A 350 2.28 -14.37 4.41
N LEU A 351 1.81 -13.56 5.37
CA LEU A 351 2.55 -12.42 5.87
C LEU A 351 3.95 -12.82 6.36
N LEU A 352 4.94 -12.14 5.80
CA LEU A 352 6.34 -12.17 6.22
C LEU A 352 6.63 -10.97 7.13
N GLU A 353 6.04 -9.81 6.81
CA GLU A 353 6.24 -8.57 7.54
C GLU A 353 4.90 -7.89 7.84
N VAL A 354 4.73 -7.51 9.10
CA VAL A 354 3.54 -6.83 9.63
C VAL A 354 3.97 -5.61 10.43
N LEU A 355 3.76 -4.41 9.89
CA LEU A 355 4.16 -3.17 10.53
C LEU A 355 2.95 -2.31 10.85
N PHE A 356 2.56 -2.26 12.12
CA PHE A 356 1.45 -1.46 12.65
C PHE A 356 1.93 -0.39 13.64
N LEU A 357 3.26 -0.17 13.71
CA LEU A 357 3.85 0.77 14.67
C LEU A 357 3.32 2.21 14.49
N ASN A 358 3.41 2.98 15.58
CA ASN A 358 3.03 4.39 15.64
C ASN A 358 1.61 4.63 15.09
N ASN A 359 0.64 4.04 15.75
CA ASN A 359 -0.79 4.24 15.55
C ASN A 359 -1.50 4.49 16.88
N GLU A 360 -2.82 4.44 16.88
CA GLU A 360 -3.66 4.58 18.07
C GLU A 360 -4.37 3.26 18.42
N LEU A 361 -3.76 2.13 18.06
CA LEU A 361 -4.32 0.80 18.32
C LEU A 361 -4.39 0.54 19.84
N GLU A 362 -5.49 -0.07 20.30
CA GLU A 362 -5.76 -0.33 21.70
C GLU A 362 -6.29 -1.75 21.93
N GLY A 363 -6.51 -2.11 23.22
CA GLY A 363 -6.97 -3.45 23.58
C GLY A 363 -5.85 -4.48 23.57
N CYS A 364 -6.21 -5.75 23.67
CA CYS A 364 -5.27 -6.85 23.84
C CYS A 364 -4.89 -7.50 22.51
N LEU A 365 -3.67 -8.02 22.42
CA LEU A 365 -3.24 -8.81 21.26
C LEU A 365 -4.08 -10.08 21.15
N PRO A 366 -4.66 -10.38 19.98
CA PRO A 366 -5.38 -11.63 19.80
C PRO A 366 -4.40 -12.80 19.68
N TYR A 367 -4.72 -13.94 20.32
CA TYR A 367 -3.87 -15.13 20.24
C TYR A 367 -3.67 -15.64 18.80
N GLU A 368 -4.55 -15.26 17.90
CA GLU A 368 -4.51 -15.62 16.49
C GLU A 368 -3.24 -15.12 15.77
N ILE A 369 -2.55 -14.11 16.32
CA ILE A 369 -1.23 -13.66 15.81
C ILE A 369 -0.25 -14.83 15.78
N GLY A 370 -0.29 -15.74 16.75
CA GLY A 370 0.55 -16.94 16.76
C GLY A 370 0.35 -17.90 15.55
N LYS A 371 -0.67 -17.67 14.73
CA LYS A 371 -0.89 -18.42 13.48
C LYS A 371 -0.11 -17.86 12.28
N LEU A 372 0.56 -16.74 12.44
CA LEU A 372 1.41 -16.11 11.42
C LEU A 372 2.79 -16.81 11.37
N ASN A 373 2.79 -18.09 11.10
CA ASN A 373 3.96 -18.96 11.20
C ASN A 373 5.04 -18.69 10.14
N LYS A 374 4.77 -17.83 9.17
CA LYS A 374 5.74 -17.37 8.17
C LYS A 374 6.34 -16.01 8.54
N ALA A 375 5.73 -15.29 9.48
CA ALA A 375 6.15 -13.93 9.82
C ALA A 375 7.58 -13.91 10.38
N VAL A 376 8.36 -12.99 9.82
CA VAL A 376 9.75 -12.72 10.19
C VAL A 376 9.82 -11.44 11.01
N VAL A 377 8.99 -10.45 10.67
CA VAL A 377 8.91 -9.17 11.40
C VAL A 377 7.47 -8.92 11.82
N PHE A 378 7.29 -8.60 13.11
CA PHE A 378 6.03 -8.12 13.65
C PHE A 378 6.29 -6.92 14.56
N ASP A 379 5.79 -5.76 14.17
CA ASP A 379 5.98 -4.51 14.89
C ASP A 379 4.65 -3.80 15.16
N VAL A 380 4.33 -3.64 16.44
CA VAL A 380 3.19 -2.87 16.96
C VAL A 380 3.64 -1.80 17.95
N GLY A 381 4.91 -1.42 17.90
CA GLY A 381 5.48 -0.40 18.78
C GLY A 381 4.78 0.95 18.68
N GLY A 382 4.78 1.74 19.74
CA GLY A 382 4.17 3.07 19.71
C GLY A 382 2.65 3.07 19.54
N ASN A 383 1.93 2.25 20.31
CA ASN A 383 0.47 2.16 20.33
C ASN A 383 -0.09 2.26 21.76
N LYS A 384 -1.37 1.98 21.95
CA LYS A 384 -2.06 1.92 23.24
C LYS A 384 -2.49 0.49 23.59
N LEU A 385 -1.79 -0.51 23.03
CA LEU A 385 -2.10 -1.93 23.25
C LEU A 385 -1.79 -2.33 24.69
N THR A 386 -2.59 -3.23 25.24
CA THR A 386 -2.50 -3.65 26.64
C THR A 386 -2.63 -5.17 26.81
N GLY A 387 -2.59 -5.65 28.04
CA GLY A 387 -2.71 -7.08 28.34
C GLY A 387 -1.39 -7.83 28.35
N PRO A 388 -1.40 -9.13 28.67
CA PRO A 388 -0.24 -9.99 28.60
C PRO A 388 0.07 -10.40 27.16
N ILE A 389 1.32 -10.77 26.89
CA ILE A 389 1.70 -11.39 25.60
C ILE A 389 1.03 -12.77 25.52
N PRO A 390 0.25 -13.06 24.45
CA PRO A 390 -0.36 -14.39 24.30
C PRO A 390 0.67 -15.51 24.19
N LEU A 391 0.45 -16.64 24.85
CA LEU A 391 1.35 -17.78 24.78
C LEU A 391 1.49 -18.37 23.35
N SER A 392 0.54 -18.08 22.48
CA SER A 392 0.57 -18.44 21.06
C SER A 392 1.76 -17.87 20.28
N PHE A 393 2.39 -16.78 20.80
CA PHE A 393 3.60 -16.21 20.18
C PHE A 393 4.77 -17.21 20.17
N ALA A 394 4.74 -18.23 21.02
CA ALA A 394 5.66 -19.36 20.92
C ALA A 394 5.63 -20.11 19.59
N CYS A 395 4.59 -19.90 18.77
CA CYS A 395 4.44 -20.53 17.45
C CYS A 395 5.09 -19.72 16.31
N LEU A 396 5.67 -18.56 16.60
CA LEU A 396 6.27 -17.69 15.60
C LEU A 396 7.74 -18.10 15.33
N GLU A 397 7.97 -19.35 14.97
CA GLU A 397 9.31 -19.95 14.86
C GLU A 397 10.25 -19.27 13.84
N LYS A 398 9.68 -18.51 12.89
CA LYS A 398 10.45 -17.76 11.88
C LYS A 398 10.72 -16.31 12.29
N MET A 399 10.19 -15.87 13.42
CA MET A 399 10.32 -14.49 13.90
C MET A 399 11.79 -14.13 14.13
N ASP A 400 12.26 -13.10 13.45
CA ASP A 400 13.57 -12.48 13.62
C ASP A 400 13.47 -11.21 14.47
N SER A 401 12.49 -10.34 14.18
CA SER A 401 12.29 -9.09 14.89
C SER A 401 10.86 -8.97 15.42
N LEU A 402 10.73 -8.85 16.74
CA LEU A 402 9.46 -8.65 17.43
C LEU A 402 9.51 -7.36 18.26
N ASN A 403 8.74 -6.34 17.85
CA ASN A 403 8.66 -5.07 18.55
C ASN A 403 7.26 -4.85 19.16
N LEU A 404 7.19 -4.81 20.50
CA LEU A 404 6.01 -4.47 21.29
C LEU A 404 6.26 -3.22 22.14
N ALA A 405 7.36 -2.49 21.95
CA ALA A 405 7.75 -1.37 22.78
C ALA A 405 6.76 -0.22 22.74
N VAL A 406 6.79 0.63 23.77
CA VAL A 406 5.96 1.84 23.88
C VAL A 406 4.48 1.51 23.73
N ASN A 407 3.99 0.72 24.69
CA ASN A 407 2.59 0.28 24.81
C ASN A 407 2.19 0.19 26.30
N GLU A 408 1.06 -0.43 26.58
CA GLU A 408 0.58 -0.68 27.94
C GLU A 408 0.56 -2.19 28.29
N PHE A 409 1.44 -2.99 27.72
CA PHE A 409 1.53 -4.43 28.02
C PHE A 409 2.00 -4.67 29.46
N TYR A 410 1.51 -5.75 30.08
CA TYR A 410 1.81 -6.08 31.48
C TYR A 410 1.90 -7.59 31.72
N GLY A 411 2.18 -7.98 32.97
CA GLY A 411 2.34 -9.37 33.36
C GLY A 411 3.75 -9.91 33.11
N PRO A 412 3.97 -11.22 33.24
CA PRO A 412 5.26 -11.84 32.96
C PRO A 412 5.54 -11.92 31.46
N VAL A 413 6.80 -11.77 31.05
CA VAL A 413 7.23 -12.08 29.69
C VAL A 413 7.29 -13.61 29.52
N PRO A 414 6.53 -14.21 28.58
CA PRO A 414 6.54 -15.66 28.41
C PRO A 414 7.91 -16.17 27.96
N GLU A 415 8.51 -17.11 28.72
CA GLU A 415 9.80 -17.71 28.40
C GLU A 415 9.89 -18.28 26.99
N MET A 416 8.78 -18.85 26.49
CA MET A 416 8.68 -19.43 25.17
C MET A 416 8.86 -18.42 24.04
N VAL A 417 8.63 -17.13 24.30
CA VAL A 417 8.91 -16.05 23.32
C VAL A 417 10.40 -15.79 23.27
N CYS A 418 11.07 -15.82 24.43
CA CYS A 418 12.51 -15.65 24.51
C CYS A 418 13.30 -16.88 23.98
N ASP A 419 12.62 -18.01 23.80
CA ASP A 419 13.20 -19.27 23.28
C ASP A 419 12.93 -19.46 21.78
N LEU A 420 12.44 -18.42 21.08
CA LEU A 420 12.23 -18.47 19.64
C LEU A 420 13.58 -18.62 18.91
N PRO A 421 13.68 -19.60 17.99
CA PRO A 421 15.00 -20.04 17.48
C PRO A 421 15.72 -19.03 16.58
N ARG A 422 14.99 -18.08 16.00
CA ARG A 422 15.52 -17.11 15.04
C ARG A 422 15.51 -15.66 15.54
N LEU A 423 15.06 -15.45 16.77
CA LEU A 423 14.85 -14.12 17.32
C LEU A 423 16.18 -13.38 17.53
N THR A 424 16.39 -12.33 16.77
CA THR A 424 17.58 -11.47 16.84
C THR A 424 17.30 -10.13 17.50
N ASN A 425 16.03 -9.67 17.47
CA ASN A 425 15.59 -8.43 18.09
C ASN A 425 14.24 -8.62 18.78
N LEU A 426 14.19 -8.37 20.09
CA LEU A 426 12.99 -8.37 20.90
C LEU A 426 12.91 -7.06 21.68
N SER A 427 12.03 -6.15 21.27
CA SER A 427 11.84 -4.88 21.96
C SER A 427 10.54 -4.89 22.77
N LEU A 428 10.67 -4.82 24.08
CA LEU A 428 9.58 -4.79 25.06
C LEU A 428 9.65 -3.54 25.95
N SER A 429 10.52 -2.60 25.64
CA SER A 429 10.76 -1.41 26.45
C SER A 429 9.53 -0.49 26.52
N HIS A 430 9.46 0.37 27.57
CA HIS A 430 8.38 1.33 27.76
C HIS A 430 6.98 0.65 27.83
N ASN A 431 6.89 -0.39 28.67
CA ASN A 431 5.66 -1.11 29.00
C ASN A 431 5.52 -1.23 30.53
N TYR A 432 4.80 -2.23 31.00
CA TYR A 432 4.56 -2.51 32.42
C TYR A 432 4.75 -3.99 32.76
N PHE A 433 5.63 -4.69 32.05
CA PHE A 433 5.99 -6.07 32.36
C PHE A 433 6.58 -6.16 33.78
N THR A 434 6.26 -7.26 34.49
CA THR A 434 6.62 -7.42 35.90
C THR A 434 7.70 -8.46 36.14
N GLN A 435 7.90 -9.38 35.19
CA GLN A 435 8.76 -10.54 35.38
C GLN A 435 9.40 -11.00 34.06
N VAL A 436 10.65 -11.46 34.15
CA VAL A 436 11.39 -12.18 33.09
C VAL A 436 12.03 -13.41 33.71
N GLY A 437 11.99 -14.52 33.01
CA GLY A 437 12.62 -15.75 33.45
C GLY A 437 14.01 -15.98 32.84
N PRO A 438 14.62 -17.17 33.06
CA PRO A 438 16.00 -17.45 32.70
C PRO A 438 16.35 -17.31 31.23
N GLN A 439 15.49 -17.70 30.28
CA GLN A 439 15.76 -17.57 28.84
C GLN A 439 15.76 -16.10 28.43
N CYS A 440 14.77 -15.34 28.91
CA CYS A 440 14.70 -13.90 28.68
C CYS A 440 15.92 -13.17 29.25
N MET A 441 16.40 -13.57 30.45
CA MET A 441 17.62 -13.01 31.03
C MET A 441 18.86 -13.27 30.18
N LYS A 442 18.95 -14.41 29.46
CA LYS A 442 20.03 -14.67 28.50
C LYS A 442 20.00 -13.69 27.34
N LEU A 443 18.80 -13.38 26.81
CA LEU A 443 18.64 -12.42 25.72
C LEU A 443 18.94 -10.98 26.16
N ILE A 444 18.60 -10.59 27.39
CA ILE A 444 18.98 -9.29 27.96
C ILE A 444 20.51 -9.16 28.01
N LYS A 445 21.22 -10.19 28.54
CA LYS A 445 22.69 -10.21 28.59
C LYS A 445 23.31 -10.13 27.18
N LYS A 446 22.70 -10.73 26.17
CA LYS A 446 23.12 -10.67 24.76
C LYS A 446 22.72 -9.36 24.06
N LYS A 447 21.98 -8.46 24.72
CA LYS A 447 21.41 -7.25 24.14
C LYS A 447 20.42 -7.51 22.99
N THR A 448 19.90 -8.72 22.89
CA THR A 448 18.81 -9.08 21.95
C THR A 448 17.45 -8.65 22.47
N LEU A 449 17.27 -8.60 23.80
CA LEU A 449 16.03 -8.19 24.46
C LEU A 449 16.21 -6.86 25.18
N ASP A 450 15.40 -5.86 24.82
CA ASP A 450 15.25 -4.60 25.56
C ASP A 450 13.99 -4.62 26.43
N VAL A 451 14.17 -4.50 27.76
CA VAL A 451 13.09 -4.46 28.75
C VAL A 451 13.16 -3.20 29.63
N ARG A 452 13.86 -2.15 29.20
CA ARG A 452 13.93 -0.89 29.96
C ARG A 452 12.56 -0.26 30.11
N MET A 453 12.38 0.58 31.13
CA MET A 453 11.12 1.28 31.40
C MET A 453 9.89 0.34 31.51
N ASN A 454 10.08 -0.75 32.26
CA ASN A 454 9.05 -1.67 32.70
C ASN A 454 8.94 -1.66 34.23
N CYS A 455 8.29 -2.66 34.83
CA CYS A 455 8.12 -2.81 36.27
C CYS A 455 8.82 -4.09 36.80
N ILE A 456 9.97 -4.48 36.21
CA ILE A 456 10.67 -5.72 36.54
C ILE A 456 11.63 -5.47 37.71
N LEU A 457 11.35 -6.05 38.86
CA LEU A 457 12.21 -5.89 40.05
C LEU A 457 13.63 -6.45 39.80
N GLY A 458 14.61 -5.72 40.30
CA GLY A 458 16.02 -6.13 40.24
C GLY A 458 16.75 -5.88 38.91
N LEU A 459 16.06 -5.35 37.91
CA LEU A 459 16.71 -4.92 36.66
C LEU A 459 16.92 -3.39 36.63
N PRO A 460 18.03 -2.92 36.05
CA PRO A 460 18.29 -1.50 35.88
C PRO A 460 17.35 -0.85 34.86
N GLY A 461 17.18 0.48 34.96
CA GLY A 461 16.45 1.27 33.98
C GLY A 461 14.94 1.00 33.94
N GLN A 462 14.36 0.56 35.07
CA GLN A 462 12.92 0.32 35.19
C GLN A 462 12.18 1.59 35.59
N ARG A 463 10.84 1.58 35.43
CA ARG A 463 9.95 2.61 35.95
C ARG A 463 10.05 2.71 37.46
N SER A 464 9.69 3.84 38.00
CA SER A 464 9.55 4.01 39.46
C SER A 464 8.42 3.13 40.04
N ALA A 465 8.55 2.75 41.31
CA ALA A 465 7.52 1.99 42.00
C ALA A 465 6.15 2.73 41.99
N ALA A 466 6.19 4.07 42.07
CA ALA A 466 4.99 4.90 42.04
C ALA A 466 4.29 4.85 40.66
N GLU A 467 5.02 4.90 39.57
CA GLU A 467 4.46 4.76 38.21
C GLU A 467 3.83 3.37 38.00
N CYS A 468 4.53 2.32 38.44
CA CYS A 468 4.02 0.96 38.36
C CYS A 468 2.74 0.80 39.22
N ALA A 469 2.74 1.28 40.48
CA ALA A 469 1.57 1.23 41.34
C ALA A 469 0.39 2.00 40.73
N LYS A 470 0.62 3.19 40.19
CA LYS A 470 -0.41 3.97 39.48
C LYS A 470 -0.99 3.22 38.27
N PHE A 471 -0.18 2.52 37.52
CA PHE A 471 -0.65 1.71 36.40
C PHE A 471 -1.54 0.56 36.88
N PHE A 472 -1.09 -0.21 37.88
CA PHE A 472 -1.80 -1.37 38.40
C PHE A 472 -2.98 -1.02 39.31
N SER A 473 -3.14 0.22 39.76
CA SER A 473 -4.33 0.66 40.49
C SER A 473 -5.61 0.65 39.64
N LYS A 474 -5.48 0.65 38.31
CA LYS A 474 -6.61 0.56 37.38
C LYS A 474 -6.81 -0.89 36.96
N HIS A 475 -8.03 -1.39 37.14
CA HIS A 475 -8.37 -2.74 36.67
C HIS A 475 -8.35 -2.79 35.15
N ARG A 476 -7.59 -3.74 34.58
CA ARG A 476 -7.45 -4.00 33.17
C ARG A 476 -7.75 -5.46 32.88
N THR A 477 -8.61 -5.72 31.93
CA THR A 477 -8.98 -7.09 31.51
C THR A 477 -8.91 -7.21 30.00
N CYS A 478 -8.55 -8.39 29.53
CA CYS A 478 -8.60 -8.75 28.13
C CYS A 478 -9.90 -9.52 27.83
N PRO A 479 -10.59 -9.22 26.73
CA PRO A 479 -11.66 -10.09 26.28
C PRO A 479 -11.14 -11.51 26.06
N ASN A 480 -11.84 -12.52 26.61
CA ASN A 480 -11.47 -13.93 26.47
C ASN A 480 -10.06 -14.28 26.97
N GLU A 481 -9.72 -13.90 28.20
CA GLU A 481 -8.40 -14.17 28.80
C GLU A 481 -7.95 -15.61 28.68
N ARG A 482 -8.86 -16.58 28.74
CA ARG A 482 -8.57 -18.01 28.56
C ARG A 482 -7.93 -18.30 27.19
N SER A 483 -8.23 -17.50 26.17
CA SER A 483 -7.64 -17.68 24.84
C SER A 483 -6.18 -17.27 24.78
N LEU A 484 -5.71 -16.42 25.69
CA LEU A 484 -4.32 -15.96 25.73
C LEU A 484 -3.35 -17.07 26.13
N SER A 485 -3.82 -18.10 26.83
CA SER A 485 -3.04 -19.28 27.19
C SER A 485 -3.05 -20.37 26.11
N TYR A 486 -3.84 -20.21 25.03
CA TYR A 486 -3.93 -21.20 23.97
C TYR A 486 -2.72 -21.12 23.01
N ILE A 487 -2.10 -22.29 22.73
CA ILE A 487 -0.96 -22.44 21.84
C ILE A 487 -1.41 -23.24 20.61
N PRO A 488 -1.61 -22.62 19.42
CA PRO A 488 -2.20 -23.27 18.26
C PRO A 488 -1.24 -24.21 17.51
N CYS A 489 0.07 -24.12 17.75
CA CYS A 489 1.05 -25.00 17.13
C CYS A 489 1.28 -26.24 18.02
N ARG A 490 1.38 -27.44 17.41
CA ARG A 490 1.85 -28.62 18.11
C ARG A 490 3.35 -28.44 18.36
N LYS A 491 3.79 -28.33 19.60
CA LYS A 491 5.17 -28.65 19.95
C LYS A 491 5.31 -30.15 19.80
N GLY A 492 5.69 -30.61 18.62
CA GLY A 492 6.12 -32.00 18.43
C GLY A 492 7.26 -32.26 19.38
N GLY A 493 7.14 -33.35 20.18
CA GLY A 493 8.25 -33.83 20.98
C GLY A 493 9.48 -33.93 20.11
N PHE A 494 10.62 -33.60 20.67
CA PHE A 494 11.95 -33.66 20.07
C PHE A 494 12.12 -34.87 19.14
N SER A 495 12.00 -34.66 17.83
CA SER A 495 12.57 -35.52 16.81
C SER A 495 13.46 -34.70 15.93
N ARG A 496 14.71 -34.85 16.22
CA ARG A 496 15.83 -34.31 15.48
C ARG A 496 15.98 -35.10 14.19
N SER A 497 15.39 -34.64 13.08
CA SER A 497 15.83 -35.10 11.76
C SER A 497 15.31 -34.18 10.65
N SER A 498 16.25 -33.93 9.74
CA SER A 498 16.15 -33.29 8.41
C SER A 498 15.90 -31.80 8.36
N LEU A 499 17.01 -31.08 8.51
CA LEU A 499 17.27 -29.86 7.77
C LEU A 499 17.37 -30.19 6.28
N THR A 500 16.34 -29.96 5.52
CA THR A 500 16.47 -29.77 4.07
C THR A 500 16.39 -28.29 3.80
N SER A 501 17.50 -27.82 3.25
CA SER A 501 17.75 -26.48 2.79
C SER A 501 16.89 -26.15 1.57
N ASP A 502 15.72 -25.51 1.80
CA ASP A 502 15.00 -24.77 0.76
C ASP A 502 14.60 -23.41 1.31
N GLN A 503 15.63 -22.60 1.60
CA GLN A 503 15.48 -21.17 1.81
C GLN A 503 15.88 -20.45 0.52
N GLN A 504 15.02 -20.52 -0.49
CA GLN A 504 14.94 -19.42 -1.44
C GLN A 504 14.14 -18.31 -0.75
N SER A 505 14.81 -17.20 -0.47
CA SER A 505 14.15 -15.95 -0.11
C SER A 505 13.19 -15.61 -1.24
N MET A 506 11.90 -15.78 -0.99
CA MET A 506 10.89 -15.32 -1.92
C MET A 506 10.74 -13.80 -1.74
N ALA A 507 11.68 -13.05 -2.31
CA ALA A 507 11.38 -11.68 -2.70
C ALA A 507 10.19 -11.72 -3.67
N PRO A 508 9.25 -10.78 -3.62
CA PRO A 508 8.22 -10.65 -4.64
C PRO A 508 8.92 -10.68 -6.00
N ALA A 509 8.43 -11.51 -6.92
CA ALA A 509 8.97 -11.54 -8.25
C ALA A 509 8.91 -10.12 -8.81
N ALA A 510 10.05 -9.63 -9.30
CA ALA A 510 10.09 -8.34 -9.98
C ALA A 510 8.99 -8.33 -11.05
N ALA A 511 8.13 -7.32 -11.01
CA ALA A 511 7.05 -7.22 -11.97
C ALA A 511 7.62 -7.12 -13.39
N PRO A 512 7.06 -7.85 -14.34
CA PRO A 512 7.48 -7.74 -15.72
C PRO A 512 7.10 -6.34 -16.25
N ILE A 513 8.04 -5.68 -16.91
CA ILE A 513 7.79 -4.42 -17.64
C ILE A 513 6.99 -4.67 -18.92
N THR A 514 6.18 -5.71 -18.96
CA THR A 514 5.38 -6.15 -20.10
C THR A 514 4.05 -6.68 -19.56
N TYR A 515 3.11 -6.94 -20.45
CA TYR A 515 1.83 -7.58 -20.07
C TYR A 515 1.96 -9.08 -19.71
N ASP A 516 3.15 -9.62 -19.60
CA ASP A 516 3.37 -11.02 -19.22
C ASP A 516 2.80 -11.36 -17.84
N ALA A 517 2.66 -10.35 -16.97
CA ALA A 517 1.95 -10.47 -15.69
C ALA A 517 0.47 -10.82 -15.84
N LEU A 518 -0.16 -10.42 -16.94
CA LEU A 518 -1.58 -10.67 -17.22
C LEU A 518 -1.83 -12.02 -17.90
N ILE A 519 -0.78 -12.71 -18.32
CA ILE A 519 -0.92 -14.09 -18.82
C ILE A 519 -1.20 -14.97 -17.61
N PRO A 520 -2.27 -15.77 -17.58
CA PRO A 520 -2.59 -16.68 -16.49
C PRO A 520 -1.54 -17.80 -16.40
N ARG A 521 -0.30 -17.49 -16.20
CA ARG A 521 0.71 -18.38 -15.71
C ARG A 521 0.49 -18.48 -14.22
N LYS A 522 -0.58 -19.28 -13.88
CA LYS A 522 -0.56 -20.04 -12.65
C LYS A 522 0.04 -19.20 -11.49
N HIS A 523 -0.71 -18.19 -11.01
CA HIS A 523 -0.71 -17.97 -9.58
C HIS A 523 -1.23 -19.27 -8.92
N LYS A 524 -0.59 -20.40 -9.22
CA LYS A 524 -0.65 -21.53 -8.34
C LYS A 524 -0.07 -21.01 -7.06
N LEU A 525 -0.97 -20.71 -6.13
CA LEU A 525 -0.68 -20.68 -4.72
C LEU A 525 0.48 -21.65 -4.51
N ARG A 526 1.65 -21.11 -4.25
CA ARG A 526 2.73 -21.90 -3.72
C ARG A 526 2.32 -22.20 -2.29
N LEU A 527 1.55 -23.29 -2.14
CA LEU A 527 1.26 -23.91 -0.86
C LEU A 527 2.57 -24.30 -0.17
#